data_988fb9c3a97f0823fd6d0fd1f6e280fb
#
_entry.id   988fb9c3a97f0823fd6d0fd1f6e280fb
#
_cell.length_a   1.000
_cell.length_b   1.000
_cell.length_c   1.000
_cell.angle_alpha   90.00
_cell.angle_beta   90.00
_cell.angle_gamma   90.00
#
_symmetry.space_group_name_H-M   'P 1'
#
loop_
_entity.id
_entity.type
_entity.pdbx_description
1 polymer ?
#
loop_
_entity_poly.entity_id
_entity_poly.type
_entity_poly.pdbx_seq_one_letter_code
_entity_poly.pdbx_strand_id
1 'polypeptide(L)'
;MAILLALSVLPARAQTPDPQPPGPAPDPARPPLNPFPAEQNWSFLADPSKRTDFFDPVKYIPFGDNPQVYLSLGFEYRIQYEYYDNWMFGAPPQDHDGYVFNRVMPNFDFHAGRGFRLFSEFEVDFEEGRLGGPRPQIDEDRGDVHQAFIEVGSHVSNPHGISLRAGRQEVVFGTGRLFDNNEGPNVKLSFDGFRGIAEGAHARLDLFAVKPVENNLGFFDDVPNHAESLWGSYLTVPAPIVSRGQADRYYID
;
A
#
# COMPACT_ATOMS: atom_id res chain seq x y z
N MET A 1 9.63 -33.77 -55.69
CA MET A 1 10.30 -34.20 -54.43
C MET A 1 10.13 -33.06 -53.44
N ALA A 2 9.12 -33.16 -52.61
CA ALA A 2 8.78 -32.12 -51.62
C ALA A 2 9.40 -32.52 -50.28
N ILE A 3 10.27 -31.68 -49.72
CA ILE A 3 10.88 -31.87 -48.40
C ILE A 3 9.97 -31.16 -47.40
N LEU A 4 9.29 -31.97 -46.57
CA LEU A 4 8.57 -31.51 -45.41
C LEU A 4 9.57 -31.25 -44.25
N LEU A 5 9.80 -30.00 -43.91
CA LEU A 5 10.50 -29.65 -42.66
C LEU A 5 9.48 -29.69 -41.51
N ALA A 6 9.58 -30.68 -40.65
CA ALA A 6 8.86 -30.73 -39.40
C ALA A 6 9.58 -29.88 -38.35
N LEU A 7 9.09 -28.68 -38.05
CA LEU A 7 9.51 -27.92 -36.87
C LEU A 7 8.90 -28.54 -35.63
N SER A 8 9.72 -29.22 -34.82
CA SER A 8 9.36 -29.65 -33.50
C SER A 8 9.40 -28.46 -32.53
N VAL A 9 8.26 -27.90 -32.21
CA VAL A 9 8.12 -26.92 -31.12
C VAL A 9 8.23 -27.69 -29.81
N LEU A 10 9.37 -27.60 -29.14
CA LEU A 10 9.51 -28.05 -27.76
C LEU A 10 8.70 -27.08 -26.87
N PRO A 11 7.79 -27.61 -26.02
CA PRO A 11 7.09 -26.73 -25.08
C PRO A 11 8.09 -26.15 -24.09
N ALA A 12 8.17 -24.80 -24.04
CA ALA A 12 8.87 -24.11 -22.98
C ALA A 12 8.24 -24.53 -21.64
N ARG A 13 9.01 -25.28 -20.86
CA ARG A 13 8.60 -25.64 -19.49
C ARG A 13 8.63 -24.34 -18.69
N ALA A 14 7.46 -23.82 -18.32
CA ALA A 14 7.36 -22.79 -17.32
C ALA A 14 8.06 -23.31 -16.05
N GLN A 15 9.16 -22.67 -15.67
CA GLN A 15 9.79 -22.92 -14.38
C GLN A 15 8.79 -22.44 -13.33
N THR A 16 8.21 -23.37 -12.57
CA THR A 16 7.55 -23.01 -11.33
C THR A 16 8.60 -22.35 -10.43
N PRO A 17 8.36 -21.16 -9.90
CA PRO A 17 9.26 -20.56 -8.92
C PRO A 17 9.53 -21.58 -7.82
N ASP A 18 10.80 -21.74 -7.43
CA ASP A 18 11.15 -22.56 -6.28
C ASP A 18 10.30 -22.09 -5.08
N PRO A 19 9.73 -23.02 -4.31
CA PRO A 19 8.96 -22.66 -3.15
C PRO A 19 9.85 -21.85 -2.22
N GLN A 20 9.48 -20.59 -2.03
CA GLN A 20 10.15 -19.71 -1.09
C GLN A 20 10.19 -20.42 0.28
N PRO A 21 11.33 -20.49 0.95
CA PRO A 21 11.39 -21.11 2.26
C PRO A 21 10.33 -20.47 3.17
N PRO A 22 9.59 -21.25 3.96
CA PRO A 22 8.59 -20.71 4.84
C PRO A 22 9.25 -19.68 5.74
N GLY A 23 8.70 -18.48 5.74
CA GLY A 23 9.10 -17.43 6.67
C GLY A 23 8.98 -17.93 8.13
N PRO A 24 9.62 -17.27 9.11
CA PRO A 24 9.47 -17.63 10.50
C PRO A 24 7.98 -17.72 10.86
N ALA A 25 7.60 -18.75 11.62
CA ALA A 25 6.22 -18.94 12.04
C ALA A 25 5.71 -17.67 12.74
N PRO A 26 4.49 -17.17 12.43
CA PRO A 26 3.95 -16.01 13.09
C PRO A 26 3.93 -16.22 14.60
N ASP A 27 4.38 -15.24 15.36
CA ASP A 27 4.23 -15.25 16.81
C ASP A 27 2.74 -15.19 17.13
N PRO A 28 2.15 -16.21 17.78
CA PRO A 28 0.72 -16.23 18.07
C PRO A 28 0.27 -15.09 19.01
N ALA A 29 1.19 -14.41 19.67
CA ALA A 29 0.94 -13.26 20.52
C ALA A 29 0.88 -11.93 19.76
N ARG A 30 1.30 -11.89 18.49
CA ARG A 30 1.34 -10.67 17.68
C ARG A 30 0.38 -10.76 16.49
N PRO A 31 -0.41 -9.72 16.23
CA PRO A 31 -1.14 -9.61 14.97
C PRO A 31 -0.17 -9.65 13.77
N PRO A 32 -0.58 -10.22 12.63
CA PRO A 32 0.23 -10.18 11.42
C PRO A 32 0.49 -8.73 11.02
N LEU A 33 1.66 -8.48 10.40
CA LEU A 33 1.96 -7.17 9.83
C LEU A 33 1.02 -6.90 8.65
N ASN A 34 0.47 -5.70 8.64
CA ASN A 34 -0.31 -5.21 7.51
C ASN A 34 0.67 -4.56 6.51
N PRO A 35 0.60 -4.87 5.21
CA PRO A 35 1.43 -4.22 4.19
C PRO A 35 1.10 -2.72 4.03
N PHE A 36 -0.06 -2.27 4.52
CA PHE A 36 -0.46 -0.87 4.53
C PHE A 36 -0.22 -0.28 5.93
N PRO A 37 0.81 0.57 6.13
CA PRO A 37 1.12 1.13 7.45
C PRO A 37 -0.06 1.87 8.09
N ALA A 38 -0.88 2.55 7.27
CA ALA A 38 -2.08 3.23 7.73
C ALA A 38 -3.18 2.28 8.27
N GLU A 39 -3.16 1.00 7.92
CA GLU A 39 -4.13 0.01 8.41
C GLU A 39 -3.54 -0.87 9.53
N GLN A 40 -2.30 -0.60 9.97
CA GLN A 40 -1.66 -1.32 11.06
C GLN A 40 -2.07 -0.76 12.42
N ASN A 41 -2.42 -1.63 13.36
CA ASN A 41 -2.77 -1.24 14.73
C ASN A 41 -1.72 -1.75 15.72
N TRP A 42 -1.06 -0.82 16.41
CA TRP A 42 -0.03 -1.11 17.40
C TRP A 42 -0.51 -1.00 18.85
N SER A 43 -1.79 -0.76 19.08
CA SER A 43 -2.36 -0.58 20.44
C SER A 43 -2.16 -1.78 21.37
N PHE A 44 -1.97 -2.98 20.83
CA PHE A 44 -1.68 -4.18 21.61
C PHE A 44 -0.35 -4.08 22.39
N LEU A 45 0.58 -3.22 21.96
CA LEU A 45 1.85 -2.95 22.65
C LEU A 45 1.68 -2.10 23.92
N ALA A 46 0.47 -1.65 24.23
CA ALA A 46 0.15 -1.10 25.54
C ALA A 46 0.45 -2.11 26.67
N ASP A 47 0.31 -3.40 26.37
CA ASP A 47 0.73 -4.49 27.25
C ASP A 47 2.23 -4.76 27.10
N PRO A 48 3.08 -4.46 28.11
CA PRO A 48 4.52 -4.68 28.04
C PRO A 48 4.93 -6.12 27.75
N SER A 49 4.11 -7.10 28.14
CA SER A 49 4.40 -8.52 27.91
C SER A 49 4.37 -8.91 26.42
N LYS A 50 3.76 -8.08 25.57
CA LYS A 50 3.67 -8.27 24.11
C LYS A 50 4.80 -7.58 23.33
N ARG A 51 5.68 -6.86 24.03
CA ARG A 51 6.83 -6.18 23.43
C ARG A 51 7.97 -7.17 23.31
N THR A 52 8.07 -7.83 22.17
CA THR A 52 9.03 -8.89 21.87
C THR A 52 10.03 -8.53 20.76
N ASP A 53 9.82 -7.39 20.10
CA ASP A 53 10.63 -6.91 18.98
C ASP A 53 11.46 -5.68 19.37
N PHE A 54 12.65 -5.54 18.77
CA PHE A 54 13.55 -4.42 19.01
C PHE A 54 12.91 -3.05 18.72
N PHE A 55 12.02 -2.99 17.73
CA PHE A 55 11.36 -1.75 17.33
C PHE A 55 10.05 -1.46 18.08
N ASP A 56 9.60 -2.31 18.97
CA ASP A 56 8.34 -2.11 19.71
C ASP A 56 8.30 -0.80 20.52
N PRO A 57 9.40 -0.31 21.13
CA PRO A 57 9.40 0.97 21.83
C PRO A 57 9.03 2.19 20.95
N VAL A 58 9.37 2.17 19.67
CA VAL A 58 9.03 3.25 18.73
C VAL A 58 7.67 3.03 18.05
N LYS A 59 7.15 1.79 18.07
CA LYS A 59 5.81 1.46 17.58
C LYS A 59 4.71 1.84 18.56
N TYR A 60 5.05 2.03 19.83
CA TYR A 60 4.08 2.45 20.83
C TYR A 60 4.76 3.35 21.86
N ILE A 61 4.64 4.66 21.68
CA ILE A 61 5.15 5.73 22.55
C ILE A 61 3.94 6.33 23.27
N PRO A 62 3.67 5.97 24.55
CA PRO A 62 2.51 6.47 25.26
C PRO A 62 2.67 7.94 25.67
N PHE A 63 1.55 8.67 25.73
CA PHE A 63 1.46 10.02 26.28
C PHE A 63 0.54 10.01 27.51
N GLY A 64 1.12 10.14 28.70
CA GLY A 64 0.41 10.11 29.97
C GLY A 64 -0.09 8.72 30.33
N ASP A 65 -1.12 8.67 31.18
CA ASP A 65 -1.63 7.42 31.78
C ASP A 65 -2.70 6.71 30.94
N ASN A 66 -3.19 7.38 29.89
CA ASN A 66 -4.21 6.78 29.02
C ASN A 66 -3.55 5.93 27.93
N PRO A 67 -3.71 4.59 27.95
CA PRO A 67 -3.09 3.71 26.96
C PRO A 67 -3.64 3.89 25.54
N GLN A 68 -4.68 4.70 25.36
CA GLN A 68 -5.24 5.01 24.05
C GLN A 68 -4.71 6.34 23.47
N VAL A 69 -3.75 6.98 24.17
CA VAL A 69 -3.05 8.16 23.68
C VAL A 69 -1.59 7.79 23.44
N TYR A 70 -1.23 7.58 22.20
CA TYR A 70 0.11 7.14 21.82
C TYR A 70 0.49 7.62 20.43
N LEU A 71 1.78 7.63 20.17
CA LEU A 71 2.38 7.82 18.85
C LEU A 71 3.05 6.52 18.41
N SER A 72 2.85 6.14 17.17
CA SER A 72 3.61 5.10 16.50
C SER A 72 4.49 5.70 15.43
N LEU A 73 5.76 5.28 15.37
CA LEU A 73 6.68 5.64 14.31
C LEU A 73 6.96 4.42 13.44
N GLY A 74 6.90 4.60 12.13
CA GLY A 74 7.16 3.59 11.14
C GLY A 74 8.15 4.07 10.08
N PHE A 75 8.68 3.09 9.36
CA PHE A 75 9.61 3.34 8.29
C PHE A 75 9.57 2.18 7.30
N GLU A 76 9.41 2.49 6.03
CA GLU A 76 9.63 1.55 4.93
C GLU A 76 10.86 1.98 4.16
N TYR A 77 11.70 1.02 3.83
CA TYR A 77 12.76 1.18 2.86
C TYR A 77 12.71 0.02 1.88
N ARG A 78 12.49 0.34 0.62
CA ARG A 78 12.51 -0.61 -0.48
C ARG A 78 13.72 -0.34 -1.36
N ILE A 79 14.47 -1.39 -1.66
CA ILE A 79 15.44 -1.42 -2.74
C ILE A 79 15.01 -2.49 -3.72
N GLN A 80 14.93 -2.13 -5.01
CA GLN A 80 14.47 -3.03 -6.06
C GLN A 80 15.40 -2.89 -7.25
N TYR A 81 16.01 -4.01 -7.66
CA TYR A 81 16.77 -4.08 -8.90
C TYR A 81 15.88 -4.62 -10.00
N GLU A 82 15.87 -3.95 -11.16
CA GLU A 82 15.15 -4.38 -12.34
C GLU A 82 16.10 -4.58 -13.53
N TYR A 83 15.90 -5.68 -14.22
CA TYR A 83 16.59 -6.03 -15.44
C TYR A 83 15.59 -6.59 -16.44
N TYR A 84 15.57 -6.06 -17.65
CA TYR A 84 14.72 -6.52 -18.73
C TYR A 84 15.56 -6.95 -19.92
N ASP A 85 15.48 -8.22 -20.31
CA ASP A 85 16.03 -8.68 -21.57
C ASP A 85 15.01 -8.49 -22.69
N ASN A 86 15.45 -7.87 -23.77
CA ASN A 86 14.63 -7.61 -24.95
C ASN A 86 13.34 -6.79 -24.66
N TRP A 87 13.45 -5.79 -23.79
CA TRP A 87 12.34 -4.93 -23.39
C TRP A 87 11.61 -4.35 -24.62
N MET A 88 10.27 -4.34 -24.60
CA MET A 88 9.41 -3.95 -25.71
C MET A 88 9.83 -4.59 -27.07
N PHE A 89 10.14 -5.88 -27.04
CA PHE A 89 10.59 -6.64 -28.21
C PHE A 89 11.86 -6.10 -28.88
N GLY A 90 12.73 -5.45 -28.13
CA GLY A 90 13.98 -4.86 -28.62
C GLY A 90 13.82 -3.56 -29.41
N ALA A 91 12.65 -2.95 -29.44
CA ALA A 91 12.39 -1.74 -30.23
C ALA A 91 13.17 -0.51 -29.75
N PRO A 92 13.24 -0.18 -28.43
CA PRO A 92 14.10 0.91 -27.93
C PRO A 92 15.52 0.41 -27.67
N PRO A 93 16.48 1.31 -27.40
CA PRO A 93 17.77 0.94 -26.84
C PRO A 93 17.61 0.08 -25.61
N GLN A 94 18.38 -1.01 -25.52
CA GLN A 94 18.30 -1.96 -24.43
C GLN A 94 19.19 -1.57 -23.27
N ASP A 95 18.68 -1.68 -22.05
CA ASP A 95 19.43 -1.52 -20.83
C ASP A 95 20.07 -2.87 -20.46
N HIS A 96 21.40 -2.97 -20.62
CA HIS A 96 22.11 -4.23 -20.41
C HIS A 96 22.63 -4.41 -18.99
N ASP A 97 22.59 -3.36 -18.18
CA ASP A 97 23.11 -3.37 -16.80
C ASP A 97 21.99 -3.41 -15.76
N GLY A 98 20.75 -3.11 -16.19
CA GLY A 98 19.61 -2.92 -15.30
C GLY A 98 19.72 -1.63 -14.49
N TYR A 99 18.77 -1.42 -13.58
CA TYR A 99 18.69 -0.22 -12.76
C TYR A 99 18.13 -0.53 -11.37
N VAL A 100 18.32 0.41 -10.45
CA VAL A 100 17.92 0.24 -9.05
C VAL A 100 16.93 1.33 -8.66
N PHE A 101 15.82 0.90 -8.07
CA PHE A 101 14.90 1.79 -7.38
C PHE A 101 15.14 1.79 -5.88
N ASN A 102 15.03 2.96 -5.29
CA ASN A 102 15.04 3.14 -3.85
C ASN A 102 13.80 3.95 -3.46
N ARG A 103 13.04 3.46 -2.48
CA ARG A 103 11.90 4.14 -1.90
C ARG A 103 12.03 4.21 -0.40
N VAL A 104 11.85 5.39 0.17
CA VAL A 104 12.00 5.69 1.60
C VAL A 104 10.72 6.33 2.10
N MET A 105 10.01 5.67 3.02
CA MET A 105 8.71 6.13 3.51
C MET A 105 8.65 6.12 5.04
N PRO A 106 9.06 7.21 5.71
CA PRO A 106 8.83 7.38 7.14
C PRO A 106 7.37 7.74 7.41
N ASN A 107 6.79 7.17 8.46
CA ASN A 107 5.43 7.48 8.86
C ASN A 107 5.28 7.69 10.37
N PHE A 108 4.23 8.45 10.74
CA PHE A 108 3.79 8.62 12.12
C PHE A 108 2.28 8.51 12.22
N ASP A 109 1.85 7.84 13.27
CA ASP A 109 0.48 7.53 13.54
C ASP A 109 0.16 7.91 14.99
N PHE A 110 -0.54 9.03 15.16
CA PHE A 110 -0.92 9.54 16.47
C PHE A 110 -2.38 9.21 16.77
N HIS A 111 -2.59 8.54 17.90
CA HIS A 111 -3.90 8.22 18.44
C HIS A 111 -4.20 9.09 19.66
N ALA A 112 -5.38 9.72 19.70
CA ALA A 112 -5.88 10.48 20.83
C ALA A 112 -7.22 9.91 21.31
N GLY A 113 -7.15 8.98 22.26
CA GLY A 113 -8.32 8.28 22.77
C GLY A 113 -8.89 7.27 21.78
N ARG A 114 -10.20 7.02 21.90
CA ARG A 114 -10.88 5.95 21.14
C ARG A 114 -11.36 6.37 19.75
N GLY A 115 -11.39 7.64 19.47
CA GLY A 115 -12.12 8.12 18.31
C GLY A 115 -11.38 9.13 17.46
N PHE A 116 -10.11 9.41 17.71
CA PHE A 116 -9.31 10.34 16.92
C PHE A 116 -7.96 9.75 16.57
N ARG A 117 -7.58 9.92 15.30
CA ARG A 117 -6.30 9.52 14.75
C ARG A 117 -5.79 10.56 13.76
N LEU A 118 -4.50 10.80 13.78
CA LEU A 118 -3.76 11.56 12.79
C LEU A 118 -2.66 10.67 12.22
N PHE A 119 -2.70 10.41 10.94
CA PHE A 119 -1.66 9.65 10.24
C PHE A 119 -0.95 10.54 9.23
N SER A 120 0.36 10.38 9.11
CA SER A 120 1.15 11.00 8.05
C SER A 120 2.29 10.08 7.62
N GLU A 121 2.53 10.04 6.32
CA GLU A 121 3.60 9.29 5.67
C GLU A 121 4.20 10.14 4.56
N PHE A 122 5.51 10.21 4.56
CA PHE A 122 6.27 10.87 3.50
C PHE A 122 6.84 9.84 2.54
N GLU A 123 7.13 10.26 1.34
CA GLU A 123 7.73 9.44 0.30
C GLU A 123 8.91 10.17 -0.32
N VAL A 124 10.01 9.46 -0.52
CA VAL A 124 11.20 9.90 -1.26
C VAL A 124 11.64 8.74 -2.14
N ASP A 125 11.59 8.96 -3.46
CA ASP A 125 11.88 7.96 -4.46
C ASP A 125 12.98 8.40 -5.41
N PHE A 126 13.91 7.50 -5.67
CA PHE A 126 14.96 7.75 -6.65
C PHE A 126 15.36 6.49 -7.41
N GLU A 127 15.76 6.70 -8.64
CA GLU A 127 16.22 5.67 -9.56
C GLU A 127 17.68 5.92 -9.93
N GLU A 128 18.46 4.84 -10.07
CA GLU A 128 19.83 4.89 -10.53
C GLU A 128 20.11 3.84 -11.62
N GLY A 129 20.70 4.27 -12.71
CA GLY A 129 21.26 3.39 -13.73
C GLY A 129 20.40 3.15 -14.96
N ARG A 130 19.15 3.61 -14.99
CA ARG A 130 18.27 3.38 -16.11
C ARG A 130 18.72 4.12 -17.37
N LEU A 131 18.83 3.40 -18.46
CA LEU A 131 19.11 3.97 -19.76
C LEU A 131 18.01 4.96 -20.19
N GLY A 132 18.38 6.23 -20.37
CA GLY A 132 17.44 7.31 -20.69
C GLY A 132 16.89 8.04 -19.46
N GLY A 133 17.30 7.65 -18.25
CA GLY A 133 16.91 8.26 -16.99
C GLY A 133 15.54 7.80 -16.48
N PRO A 134 15.11 8.33 -15.32
CA PRO A 134 13.86 7.95 -14.67
C PRO A 134 12.64 8.35 -15.52
N ARG A 135 11.58 7.55 -15.43
CA ARG A 135 10.28 7.90 -16.02
C ARG A 135 9.60 8.93 -15.13
N PRO A 136 9.14 10.05 -15.69
CA PRO A 136 8.43 11.06 -14.92
C PRO A 136 7.22 10.47 -14.18
N GLN A 137 7.00 10.89 -12.93
CA GLN A 137 5.85 10.53 -12.09
C GLN A 137 5.73 9.04 -11.71
N ILE A 138 6.73 8.23 -12.04
CA ILE A 138 6.68 6.78 -11.84
C ILE A 138 7.92 6.28 -11.09
N ASP A 139 9.11 6.81 -11.44
CA ASP A 139 10.38 6.29 -10.95
C ASP A 139 11.00 7.17 -9.86
N GLU A 140 10.73 8.47 -9.88
CA GLU A 140 11.29 9.44 -8.93
C GLU A 140 10.26 10.42 -8.39
N ASP A 141 10.40 10.70 -7.10
CA ASP A 141 9.83 11.79 -6.36
C ASP A 141 10.86 12.24 -5.31
N ARG A 142 11.22 13.51 -5.28
CA ARG A 142 12.30 13.99 -4.39
C ARG A 142 11.89 14.13 -2.94
N GLY A 143 10.61 14.18 -2.67
CA GLY A 143 10.07 14.15 -1.33
C GLY A 143 8.75 14.86 -1.17
N ASP A 144 7.70 14.09 -1.02
CA ASP A 144 6.35 14.59 -0.85
C ASP A 144 5.60 13.91 0.31
N VAL A 145 4.41 14.43 0.58
CA VAL A 145 3.48 13.83 1.51
C VAL A 145 2.68 12.78 0.75
N HIS A 146 3.02 11.50 0.95
CA HIS A 146 2.27 10.40 0.35
C HIS A 146 0.90 10.22 0.99
N GLN A 147 0.84 10.26 2.33
CA GLN A 147 -0.40 10.23 3.08
C GLN A 147 -0.40 11.28 4.19
N ALA A 148 -1.52 11.99 4.37
CA ALA A 148 -1.76 12.83 5.53
C ALA A 148 -3.28 12.97 5.74
N PHE A 149 -3.81 12.33 6.77
CA PHE A 149 -5.23 12.36 7.06
C PHE A 149 -5.54 12.41 8.55
N ILE A 150 -6.73 12.90 8.85
CA ILE A 150 -7.37 12.70 10.15
C ILE A 150 -8.47 11.64 10.00
N GLU A 151 -8.65 10.83 11.03
CA GLU A 151 -9.74 9.87 11.11
C GLU A 151 -10.46 10.04 12.44
N VAL A 152 -11.79 10.16 12.38
CA VAL A 152 -12.65 10.33 13.55
C VAL A 152 -13.75 9.28 13.54
N GLY A 153 -13.98 8.65 14.68
CA GLY A 153 -15.05 7.66 14.84
C GLY A 153 -14.63 6.44 15.64
N SER A 154 -15.56 5.54 15.88
CA SER A 154 -15.33 4.35 16.70
C SER A 154 -14.43 3.29 16.03
N HIS A 155 -14.32 3.30 14.69
CA HIS A 155 -13.45 2.40 13.94
C HIS A 155 -11.95 2.61 14.26
N VAL A 156 -11.56 3.81 14.69
CA VAL A 156 -10.16 4.13 15.07
C VAL A 156 -9.59 3.17 16.13
N SER A 157 -10.42 2.74 17.08
CA SER A 157 -9.99 1.83 18.16
C SER A 157 -10.72 0.48 18.17
N ASN A 158 -11.69 0.30 17.30
CA ASN A 158 -12.51 -0.90 17.22
C ASN A 158 -12.64 -1.32 15.74
N PRO A 159 -12.15 -2.50 15.35
CA PRO A 159 -12.29 -2.98 13.97
C PRO A 159 -13.75 -3.07 13.51
N HIS A 160 -14.70 -3.21 14.45
CA HIS A 160 -16.12 -3.15 14.16
C HIS A 160 -16.69 -1.80 14.59
N GLY A 161 -16.64 -0.82 13.69
CA GLY A 161 -17.03 0.54 13.99
C GLY A 161 -17.34 1.36 12.77
N ILE A 162 -17.55 2.65 12.99
CA ILE A 162 -17.78 3.63 11.93
C ILE A 162 -16.75 4.75 12.11
N SER A 163 -16.14 5.19 11.02
CA SER A 163 -15.28 6.39 11.01
C SER A 163 -15.40 7.18 9.71
N LEU A 164 -14.94 8.41 9.80
CA LEU A 164 -14.73 9.30 8.67
C LEU A 164 -13.25 9.68 8.62
N ARG A 165 -12.62 9.43 7.48
CA ARG A 165 -11.24 9.83 7.17
C ARG A 165 -11.27 10.98 6.18
N ALA A 166 -10.44 11.99 6.40
CA ALA A 166 -10.34 13.18 5.55
C ALA A 166 -8.87 13.56 5.36
N GLY A 167 -8.45 13.74 4.11
CA GLY A 167 -7.09 14.09 3.72
C GLY A 167 -6.55 13.21 2.62
N ARG A 168 -5.22 13.25 2.45
CA ARG A 168 -4.48 12.42 1.50
C ARG A 168 -4.33 11.01 2.05
N GLN A 169 -4.67 10.01 1.27
CA GLN A 169 -4.73 8.62 1.70
C GLN A 169 -4.59 7.64 0.54
N GLU A 170 -4.03 6.48 0.80
CA GLU A 170 -4.15 5.35 -0.11
C GLU A 170 -5.59 4.82 -0.14
N VAL A 171 -6.07 4.48 -1.32
CA VAL A 171 -7.36 3.80 -1.50
C VAL A 171 -7.11 2.55 -2.32
N VAL A 172 -7.18 1.39 -1.66
CA VAL A 172 -7.02 0.08 -2.31
C VAL A 172 -8.23 -0.77 -1.97
N PHE A 173 -8.88 -1.30 -2.98
CA PHE A 173 -10.04 -2.16 -2.81
C PHE A 173 -9.86 -3.52 -3.48
N GLY A 174 -10.18 -4.58 -2.74
CA GLY A 174 -10.13 -5.96 -3.21
C GLY A 174 -8.72 -6.36 -3.67
N THR A 175 -8.59 -6.71 -4.94
CA THR A 175 -7.31 -7.10 -5.56
C THR A 175 -6.61 -5.95 -6.27
N GLY A 176 -6.95 -4.71 -6.00
CA GLY A 176 -6.31 -3.53 -6.59
C GLY A 176 -6.61 -3.29 -8.07
N ARG A 177 -7.72 -3.84 -8.62
CA ARG A 177 -7.99 -3.72 -10.06
C ARG A 177 -8.59 -2.39 -10.50
N LEU A 178 -9.30 -1.70 -9.62
CA LEU A 178 -9.94 -0.41 -9.91
C LEU A 178 -9.30 0.70 -9.09
N PHE A 179 -9.00 0.41 -7.84
CA PHE A 179 -8.31 1.31 -6.93
C PHE A 179 -7.11 0.59 -6.37
N ASP A 180 -5.94 1.15 -6.58
CA ASP A 180 -4.65 0.60 -6.17
C ASP A 180 -3.69 1.73 -5.83
N ASN A 181 -2.74 1.46 -4.95
CA ASN A 181 -1.66 2.38 -4.60
C ASN A 181 -0.45 2.26 -5.53
N ASN A 182 -0.55 1.43 -6.58
CA ASN A 182 0.48 1.22 -7.58
C ASN A 182 1.83 0.75 -6.97
N GLU A 183 1.79 -0.30 -6.16
CA GLU A 183 2.97 -0.82 -5.43
C GLU A 183 4.13 -1.24 -6.34
N GLY A 184 3.86 -1.62 -7.60
CA GLY A 184 4.87 -2.09 -8.55
C GLY A 184 5.90 -1.04 -8.96
N PRO A 185 5.51 0.15 -9.41
CA PRO A 185 6.40 1.28 -9.65
C PRO A 185 7.13 1.77 -8.39
N ASN A 186 8.08 2.71 -8.57
CA ASN A 186 8.77 3.27 -7.43
C ASN A 186 7.88 4.25 -6.67
N VAL A 187 7.30 5.22 -7.38
CA VAL A 187 6.36 6.19 -6.80
C VAL A 187 4.98 5.58 -6.64
N LYS A 188 4.43 5.67 -5.45
CA LYS A 188 3.09 5.18 -5.12
C LYS A 188 2.00 6.18 -5.48
N LEU A 189 0.77 5.73 -5.56
CA LEU A 189 -0.40 6.56 -5.79
C LEU A 189 -1.19 6.81 -4.53
N SER A 190 -1.65 8.03 -4.36
CA SER A 190 -2.54 8.45 -3.28
C SER A 190 -3.71 9.28 -3.80
N PHE A 191 -4.67 9.55 -2.92
CA PHE A 191 -5.90 10.25 -3.24
C PHE A 191 -6.22 11.29 -2.17
N ASP A 192 -6.58 12.49 -2.59
CA ASP A 192 -7.05 13.56 -1.70
C ASP A 192 -8.57 13.54 -1.59
N GLY A 193 -9.12 13.45 -0.37
CA GLY A 193 -10.57 13.52 -0.18
C GLY A 193 -11.09 12.89 1.09
N PHE A 194 -12.27 12.29 1.00
CA PHE A 194 -13.02 11.75 2.12
C PHE A 194 -13.32 10.28 1.93
N ARG A 195 -13.24 9.50 3.01
CA ARG A 195 -13.62 8.09 3.07
C ARG A 195 -14.40 7.82 4.35
N GLY A 196 -15.65 7.37 4.20
CA GLY A 196 -16.45 6.85 5.30
C GLY A 196 -16.28 5.34 5.39
N ILE A 197 -15.99 4.82 6.55
CA ILE A 197 -15.77 3.38 6.80
C ILE A 197 -16.81 2.91 7.80
N ALA A 198 -17.52 1.85 7.47
CA ALA A 198 -18.42 1.17 8.39
C ALA A 198 -18.13 -0.34 8.33
N GLU A 199 -17.64 -0.89 9.42
CA GLU A 199 -17.26 -2.30 9.50
C GLU A 199 -18.00 -3.01 10.63
N GLY A 200 -18.54 -4.15 10.32
CA GLY A 200 -19.22 -5.04 11.27
C GLY A 200 -18.69 -6.47 11.14
N ALA A 201 -19.26 -7.40 11.91
CA ALA A 201 -18.81 -8.79 11.93
C ALA A 201 -18.98 -9.53 10.57
N HIS A 202 -19.85 -9.05 9.69
CA HIS A 202 -20.24 -9.76 8.47
C HIS A 202 -20.18 -8.90 7.20
N ALA A 203 -19.82 -7.61 7.32
CA ALA A 203 -19.72 -6.73 6.17
C ALA A 203 -18.85 -5.52 6.49
N ARG A 204 -18.19 -5.00 5.46
CA ARG A 204 -17.52 -3.70 5.46
C ARG A 204 -18.04 -2.88 4.29
N LEU A 205 -18.43 -1.64 4.58
CA LEU A 205 -18.83 -0.66 3.59
C LEU A 205 -17.86 0.52 3.65
N ASP A 206 -17.26 0.85 2.53
CA ASP A 206 -16.49 2.06 2.32
C ASP A 206 -17.27 2.97 1.36
N LEU A 207 -17.45 4.22 1.76
CA LEU A 207 -17.99 5.30 0.92
C LEU A 207 -16.86 6.28 0.66
N PHE A 208 -16.64 6.70 -0.56
CA PHE A 208 -15.52 7.57 -0.88
C PHE A 208 -15.89 8.68 -1.87
N ALA A 209 -15.22 9.81 -1.72
CA ALA A 209 -15.23 10.93 -2.65
C ALA A 209 -13.81 11.51 -2.65
N VAL A 210 -13.03 11.22 -3.69
CA VAL A 210 -11.60 11.47 -3.74
C VAL A 210 -11.16 11.96 -5.11
N LYS A 211 -9.99 12.56 -5.17
CA LYS A 211 -9.27 12.93 -6.39
C LYS A 211 -7.91 12.24 -6.38
N PRO A 212 -7.45 11.65 -7.48
CA PRO A 212 -6.09 11.18 -7.60
C PRO A 212 -5.11 12.32 -7.32
N VAL A 213 -3.99 12.02 -6.72
CA VAL A 213 -2.86 12.94 -6.60
C VAL A 213 -2.04 12.86 -7.87
N GLU A 214 -1.63 14.00 -8.38
CA GLU A 214 -0.70 14.14 -9.48
C GLU A 214 0.70 14.29 -8.90
N ASN A 215 1.53 13.25 -9.06
CA ASN A 215 2.87 13.21 -8.54
C ASN A 215 3.78 14.09 -9.41
N ASN A 216 4.55 14.95 -8.78
CA ASN A 216 5.52 15.83 -9.42
C ASN A 216 6.92 15.50 -8.88
N LEU A 217 7.95 15.87 -9.61
CA LEU A 217 9.33 15.48 -9.28
C LEU A 217 9.95 16.31 -8.14
N GLY A 218 9.32 17.39 -7.72
CA GLY A 218 9.93 18.36 -6.81
C GLY A 218 9.93 17.96 -5.33
N PHE A 219 9.75 18.99 -4.48
CA PHE A 219 9.57 18.80 -3.05
C PHE A 219 8.27 19.47 -2.64
N PHE A 220 7.37 18.73 -2.03
CA PHE A 220 6.05 19.21 -1.57
C PHE A 220 5.25 19.91 -2.69
N ASP A 221 5.36 19.37 -3.91
CA ASP A 221 4.69 19.94 -5.08
C ASP A 221 3.62 19.02 -5.71
N ASP A 222 3.33 17.92 -5.07
CA ASP A 222 2.23 17.04 -5.40
C ASP A 222 0.88 17.69 -5.12
N VAL A 223 0.00 17.68 -6.09
CA VAL A 223 -1.29 18.35 -6.06
C VAL A 223 -2.44 17.41 -6.43
N PRO A 224 -3.67 17.65 -5.93
CA PRO A 224 -4.82 16.88 -6.40
C PRO A 224 -5.08 17.14 -7.88
N ASN A 225 -5.29 16.08 -8.67
CA ASN A 225 -5.72 16.20 -10.05
C ASN A 225 -7.12 16.80 -10.12
N HIS A 226 -7.22 18.05 -10.57
CA HIS A 226 -8.50 18.76 -10.65
C HIS A 226 -9.37 18.33 -11.83
N ALA A 227 -8.81 17.63 -12.82
CA ALA A 227 -9.55 17.12 -13.96
C ALA A 227 -10.32 15.83 -13.64
N GLU A 228 -9.96 15.14 -12.56
CA GLU A 228 -10.53 13.85 -12.17
C GLU A 228 -11.18 13.91 -10.80
N SER A 229 -12.31 13.24 -10.65
CA SER A 229 -12.98 13.05 -9.36
C SER A 229 -13.64 11.69 -9.37
N LEU A 230 -13.42 10.94 -8.31
CA LEU A 230 -13.94 9.59 -8.13
C LEU A 230 -14.79 9.56 -6.87
N TRP A 231 -15.99 9.04 -6.98
CA TRP A 231 -16.86 8.82 -5.82
C TRP A 231 -17.65 7.53 -5.99
N GLY A 232 -17.93 6.89 -4.89
CA GLY A 232 -18.61 5.63 -4.95
C GLY A 232 -18.73 4.92 -3.62
N SER A 233 -19.07 3.65 -3.69
CA SER A 233 -19.13 2.75 -2.55
C SER A 233 -18.48 1.40 -2.88
N TYR A 234 -17.83 0.83 -1.88
CA TYR A 234 -17.27 -0.50 -1.95
C TYR A 234 -17.80 -1.34 -0.79
N LEU A 235 -18.46 -2.45 -1.10
CA LEU A 235 -19.02 -3.35 -0.10
C LEU A 235 -18.32 -4.70 -0.16
N THR A 236 -17.76 -5.10 0.98
CA THR A 236 -17.17 -6.41 1.19
C THR A 236 -18.06 -7.25 2.07
N VAL A 237 -18.42 -8.46 1.61
CA VAL A 237 -19.19 -9.43 2.39
C VAL A 237 -18.57 -10.82 2.25
N PRO A 238 -18.56 -11.67 3.29
CA PRO A 238 -18.16 -13.06 3.16
C PRO A 238 -19.06 -13.78 2.16
N ALA A 239 -18.48 -14.56 1.26
CA ALA A 239 -19.22 -15.38 0.30
C ALA A 239 -19.37 -16.82 0.85
N PRO A 240 -20.54 -17.24 1.33
CA PRO A 240 -20.71 -18.54 1.95
C PRO A 240 -20.64 -19.72 0.97
N ILE A 241 -20.71 -19.45 -0.34
CA ILE A 241 -20.74 -20.47 -1.39
C ILE A 241 -19.35 -20.98 -1.75
N VAL A 242 -18.30 -20.24 -1.44
CA VAL A 242 -16.90 -20.62 -1.67
C VAL A 242 -16.23 -20.65 -0.31
N SER A 243 -15.78 -21.79 0.14
CA SER A 243 -15.30 -22.03 1.51
C SER A 243 -14.13 -21.12 1.98
N ARG A 244 -13.63 -20.23 1.12
CA ARG A 244 -12.63 -19.19 1.38
C ARG A 244 -12.76 -18.00 0.44
N GLY A 245 -13.94 -17.78 -0.15
CA GLY A 245 -14.16 -16.70 -1.11
C GLY A 245 -14.72 -15.43 -0.45
N GLN A 246 -14.34 -14.30 -1.00
CA GLN A 246 -14.89 -12.98 -0.72
C GLN A 246 -15.55 -12.46 -1.99
N ALA A 247 -16.73 -11.86 -1.86
CA ALA A 247 -17.39 -11.17 -2.95
C ALA A 247 -17.34 -9.66 -2.71
N ASP A 248 -16.83 -8.95 -3.70
CA ASP A 248 -16.71 -7.50 -3.69
C ASP A 248 -17.71 -6.90 -4.67
N ARG A 249 -18.32 -5.81 -4.29
CA ARG A 249 -19.24 -5.08 -5.15
C ARG A 249 -18.84 -3.61 -5.21
N TYR A 250 -18.56 -3.13 -6.42
CA TYR A 250 -18.27 -1.74 -6.72
C TYR A 250 -19.50 -1.04 -7.27
N TYR A 251 -19.70 0.18 -6.86
CA TYR A 251 -20.53 1.16 -7.52
C TYR A 251 -19.73 2.46 -7.64
N ILE A 252 -19.41 2.83 -8.87
CA ILE A 252 -18.61 4.02 -9.22
C ILE A 252 -19.40 4.74 -10.32
N ASP A 253 -19.55 6.06 -10.17
CA ASP A 253 -20.18 6.94 -11.16
C ASP A 253 -19.30 8.17 -11.40
#